data_fe24bc30f926b31a381a3482998fae88
#
_entry.id   fe24bc30f926b31a381a3482998fae88
#
_cell.length_a   1.000
_cell.length_b   1.000
_cell.length_c   1.000
_cell.angle_alpha   90.00
_cell.angle_beta   90.00
_cell.angle_gamma   90.00
#
_symmetry.space_group_name_H-M   'P 1'
#
loop_
_entity.id
_entity.type
_entity.pdbx_description
1 polymer ?
#
loop_
_entity_poly.entity_id
_entity_poly.type
_entity_poly.pdbx_seq_one_letter_code
_entity_poly.pdbx_strand_id
1 'polypeptide(L)'
;MIKALSELIRKHRRNRSIQSLPIPKTLPEHLKIGIAGENAAAKHYIDLGFEILERNYRLGKAELDIVATNKEYFVFCEVKSRKTSSVSPNGRPAAAVDEKKKRHMAQAASYFVRRYRRSQKRFRFDVIEVYLSDELKTVSLNHIENAFTLNR
;
A
#
# COMPACT_ATOMS: atom_id res chain seq x y z
N MET A 1 -15.67 2.14 -14.05
CA MET A 1 -15.23 2.14 -12.63
C MET A 1 -13.71 2.19 -12.47
N ILE A 2 -12.99 1.27 -13.07
CA ILE A 2 -11.51 1.24 -13.07
C ILE A 2 -10.91 2.53 -13.66
N LYS A 3 -11.55 3.14 -14.67
CA LYS A 3 -11.11 4.42 -15.25
C LYS A 3 -11.14 5.58 -14.25
N ALA A 4 -12.20 5.72 -13.46
CA ALA A 4 -12.33 6.83 -12.50
C ALA A 4 -11.26 6.76 -11.39
N LEU A 5 -10.99 5.56 -10.88
CA LEU A 5 -9.92 5.35 -9.89
C LEU A 5 -8.53 5.58 -10.50
N SER A 6 -8.29 5.07 -11.71
CA SER A 6 -7.02 5.27 -12.41
C SER A 6 -6.78 6.73 -12.80
N GLU A 7 -7.83 7.48 -13.14
CA GLU A 7 -7.75 8.93 -13.40
C GLU A 7 -7.47 9.72 -12.13
N LEU A 8 -8.13 9.36 -11.01
CA LEU A 8 -7.87 9.95 -9.70
C LEU A 8 -6.40 9.75 -9.30
N ILE A 9 -5.91 8.52 -9.39
CA ILE A 9 -4.52 8.16 -9.10
C ILE A 9 -3.58 8.92 -10.04
N ARG A 10 -3.84 8.96 -11.34
CA ARG A 10 -3.02 9.66 -12.33
C ARG A 10 -2.96 11.17 -12.09
N LYS A 11 -4.09 11.80 -11.76
CA LYS A 11 -4.17 13.23 -11.46
C LYS A 11 -3.31 13.59 -10.24
N HIS A 12 -3.23 12.70 -9.27
CA HIS A 12 -2.51 12.92 -8.02
C HIS A 12 -1.05 12.39 -8.05
N ARG A 13 -0.68 11.60 -9.06
CA ARG A 13 0.67 11.04 -9.22
C ARG A 13 1.76 12.10 -9.44
N ARG A 14 1.40 13.29 -9.92
CA ARG A 14 2.32 14.40 -10.16
C ARG A 14 2.73 15.15 -8.90
N ASN A 15 2.03 14.94 -7.80
CA ASN A 15 2.33 15.58 -6.53
C ASN A 15 2.89 14.54 -5.55
N ARG A 16 4.23 14.47 -5.45
CA ARG A 16 4.97 13.50 -4.61
C ARG A 16 4.65 13.58 -3.11
N SER A 17 3.93 14.60 -2.68
CA SER A 17 3.60 14.83 -1.26
C SER A 17 2.18 14.43 -0.89
N ILE A 18 1.46 13.65 -1.71
CA ILE A 18 0.07 13.32 -1.41
C ILE A 18 0.00 12.21 -0.36
N GLN A 19 -0.19 12.67 0.85
CA GLN A 19 -0.39 11.85 2.03
C GLN A 19 -1.80 11.25 2.08
N SER A 20 -2.78 11.93 1.47
CA SER A 20 -4.17 11.50 1.47
C SER A 20 -4.82 11.71 0.11
N LEU A 21 -5.35 10.65 -0.47
CA LEU A 21 -6.18 10.73 -1.67
C LEU A 21 -7.63 11.01 -1.28
N PRO A 22 -8.35 11.86 -2.03
CA PRO A 22 -9.75 12.09 -1.77
C PRO A 22 -10.57 10.81 -2.04
N ILE A 23 -11.62 10.61 -1.26
CA ILE A 23 -12.56 9.49 -1.41
C ILE A 23 -13.87 10.03 -2.02
N PRO A 24 -14.07 9.89 -3.34
CA PRO A 24 -15.31 10.32 -3.96
C PRO A 24 -16.51 9.55 -3.42
N LYS A 25 -17.59 10.26 -3.11
CA LYS A 25 -18.83 9.66 -2.59
C LYS A 25 -19.46 8.64 -3.55
N THR A 26 -19.22 8.82 -4.85
CA THR A 26 -19.78 8.00 -5.94
C THR A 26 -19.08 6.67 -6.14
N LEU A 27 -17.93 6.43 -5.48
CA LEU A 27 -17.21 5.16 -5.60
C LEU A 27 -17.95 4.03 -4.89
N PRO A 28 -17.83 2.79 -5.41
CA PRO A 28 -18.25 1.59 -4.69
C PRO A 28 -17.55 1.48 -3.32
N GLU A 29 -18.26 0.89 -2.36
CA GLU A 29 -17.82 0.82 -0.97
C GLU A 29 -16.45 0.15 -0.81
N HIS A 30 -16.20 -0.96 -1.50
CA HIS A 30 -14.91 -1.66 -1.42
C HIS A 30 -13.72 -0.80 -1.89
N LEU A 31 -13.94 0.10 -2.88
CA LEU A 31 -12.91 1.03 -3.33
C LEU A 31 -12.67 2.15 -2.33
N LYS A 32 -13.73 2.63 -1.67
CA LYS A 32 -13.61 3.62 -0.58
C LYS A 32 -12.81 3.06 0.59
N ILE A 33 -13.09 1.81 0.98
CA ILE A 33 -12.34 1.08 2.03
C ILE A 33 -10.86 0.97 1.65
N GLY A 34 -10.56 0.60 0.41
CA GLY A 34 -9.18 0.52 -0.09
C GLY A 34 -8.45 1.85 0.01
N ILE A 35 -9.05 2.95 -0.50
CA ILE A 35 -8.43 4.28 -0.46
C ILE A 35 -8.24 4.76 0.99
N ALA A 36 -9.24 4.56 1.86
CA ALA A 36 -9.15 4.96 3.26
C ALA A 36 -8.01 4.22 3.97
N GLY A 37 -7.87 2.92 3.75
CA GLY A 37 -6.80 2.11 4.32
C GLY A 37 -5.42 2.52 3.81
N GLU A 38 -5.28 2.73 2.50
CA GLU A 38 -4.02 3.20 1.92
C GLU A 38 -3.64 4.61 2.40
N ASN A 39 -4.61 5.49 2.63
CA ASN A 39 -4.37 6.80 3.22
C ASN A 39 -3.83 6.66 4.64
N ALA A 40 -4.42 5.80 5.45
CA ALA A 40 -3.95 5.53 6.81
C ALA A 40 -2.53 4.94 6.82
N ALA A 41 -2.25 3.99 5.92
CA ALA A 41 -0.93 3.39 5.79
C ALA A 41 0.13 4.40 5.33
N ALA A 42 -0.19 5.27 4.36
CA ALA A 42 0.71 6.33 3.91
C ALA A 42 1.04 7.31 5.05
N LYS A 43 0.01 7.74 5.79
CA LYS A 43 0.20 8.59 6.98
C LYS A 43 1.10 7.91 8.01
N HIS A 44 0.89 6.63 8.28
CA HIS A 44 1.70 5.85 9.21
C HIS A 44 3.18 5.85 8.82
N TYR A 45 3.53 5.62 7.53
CA TYR A 45 4.91 5.70 7.08
C TYR A 45 5.51 7.10 7.24
N ILE A 46 4.74 8.14 6.96
CA ILE A 46 5.21 9.53 7.12
C ILE A 46 5.48 9.84 8.60
N ASP A 47 4.60 9.40 9.50
CA ASP A 47 4.77 9.55 10.94
C ASP A 47 6.02 8.80 11.46
N LEU A 48 6.42 7.72 10.77
CA LEU A 48 7.68 6.98 11.01
C LEU A 48 8.92 7.62 10.34
N GLY A 49 8.77 8.73 9.64
CA GLY A 49 9.86 9.44 8.98
C GLY A 49 10.21 8.94 7.57
N PHE A 50 9.32 8.18 6.93
CA PHE A 50 9.46 7.78 5.53
C PHE A 50 8.90 8.85 4.58
N GLU A 51 9.51 8.94 3.41
CA GLU A 51 8.96 9.66 2.26
C GLU A 51 8.14 8.68 1.42
N ILE A 52 6.94 9.07 0.99
CA ILE A 52 6.13 8.30 0.04
C ILE A 52 6.59 8.66 -1.37
N LEU A 53 7.13 7.68 -2.07
CA LEU A 53 7.61 7.84 -3.45
C LEU A 53 6.51 7.61 -4.48
N GLU A 54 5.71 6.55 -4.29
CA GLU A 54 4.62 6.19 -5.18
C GLU A 54 3.45 5.60 -4.40
N ARG A 55 2.26 5.78 -4.94
CA ARG A 55 1.05 5.09 -4.50
C ARG A 55 0.42 4.39 -5.70
N ASN A 56 -0.09 3.18 -5.49
CA ASN A 56 -0.71 2.36 -6.54
C ASN A 56 0.19 2.24 -7.79
N TYR A 57 1.46 1.89 -7.54
CA TYR A 57 2.43 1.68 -8.61
C TYR A 57 2.13 0.39 -9.37
N ARG A 58 1.98 0.48 -10.69
CA ARG A 58 1.63 -0.65 -11.53
C ARG A 58 2.71 -0.94 -12.57
N LEU A 59 3.00 -2.22 -12.73
CA LEU A 59 3.85 -2.77 -13.78
C LEU A 59 3.17 -4.02 -14.36
N GLY A 60 2.51 -3.88 -15.50
CA GLY A 60 1.70 -4.97 -16.07
C GLY A 60 0.59 -5.42 -15.11
N LYS A 61 0.66 -6.67 -14.68
CA LYS A 61 -0.28 -7.26 -13.69
C LYS A 61 0.16 -7.05 -12.24
N ALA A 62 1.38 -6.55 -12.04
CA ALA A 62 1.92 -6.31 -10.71
C ALA A 62 1.49 -4.94 -10.18
N GLU A 63 1.17 -4.88 -8.90
CA GLU A 63 0.76 -3.65 -8.21
C GLU A 63 1.43 -3.58 -6.84
N LEU A 64 1.87 -2.38 -6.47
CA LEU A 64 2.39 -2.02 -5.16
C LEU A 64 1.53 -0.88 -4.62
N ASP A 65 0.89 -1.08 -3.47
CA ASP A 65 -0.03 -0.07 -2.92
C ASP A 65 0.72 1.18 -2.47
N ILE A 66 1.87 1.00 -1.80
CA ILE A 66 2.75 2.09 -1.37
C ILE A 66 4.20 1.71 -1.66
N VAL A 67 4.96 2.66 -2.20
CA VAL A 67 6.42 2.63 -2.22
C VAL A 67 6.92 3.79 -1.36
N ALA A 68 7.64 3.47 -0.30
CA ALA A 68 8.19 4.44 0.64
C ALA A 68 9.70 4.29 0.78
N THR A 69 10.37 5.33 1.24
CA THR A 69 11.82 5.30 1.48
C THR A 69 12.21 6.11 2.71
N ASN A 70 13.27 5.68 3.36
CA ASN A 70 14.03 6.44 4.33
C ASN A 70 15.52 6.37 4.02
N LYS A 71 16.39 6.71 4.96
CA LYS A 71 17.85 6.65 4.74
C LYS A 71 18.37 5.24 4.47
N GLU A 72 17.71 4.21 5.01
CA GLU A 72 18.20 2.82 5.00
C GLU A 72 17.47 1.93 4.01
N TYR A 73 16.19 2.17 3.77
CA TYR A 73 15.30 1.25 3.04
C TYR A 73 14.52 1.89 1.90
N PHE A 74 14.30 1.08 0.86
CA PHE A 74 13.09 1.14 0.05
C PHE A 74 12.10 0.12 0.61
N VAL A 75 10.87 0.54 0.87
CA VAL A 75 9.80 -0.31 1.37
C VAL A 75 8.72 -0.43 0.30
N PHE A 76 8.34 -1.67 0.00
CA PHE A 76 7.25 -2.02 -0.90
C PHE A 76 6.14 -2.63 -0.07
N CYS A 77 5.02 -1.95 0.03
CA CYS A 77 3.96 -2.29 0.97
C CYS A 77 2.68 -2.70 0.26
N GLU A 78 2.10 -3.79 0.75
CA GLU A 78 0.72 -4.20 0.51
C GLU A 78 -0.15 -3.73 1.66
N VAL A 79 -1.27 -3.11 1.35
CA VAL A 79 -2.24 -2.64 2.34
C VAL A 79 -3.50 -3.49 2.29
N LYS A 80 -3.88 -4.01 3.44
CA LYS A 80 -5.10 -4.81 3.63
C LYS A 80 -6.06 -4.04 4.52
N SER A 81 -7.20 -3.62 3.96
CA SER A 81 -8.17 -2.78 4.66
C SER A 81 -9.49 -3.52 4.86
N ARG A 82 -10.07 -3.39 6.04
CA ARG A 82 -11.37 -3.99 6.40
C ARG A 82 -12.13 -3.06 7.32
N LYS A 83 -13.47 -3.12 7.24
CA LYS A 83 -14.31 -2.59 8.31
C LYS A 83 -14.29 -3.54 9.51
N THR A 84 -14.27 -2.99 10.72
CA THR A 84 -14.35 -3.78 11.95
C THR A 84 -15.65 -4.58 12.01
N SER A 85 -16.75 -4.05 11.48
CA SER A 85 -18.05 -4.72 11.39
C SER A 85 -18.06 -5.96 10.48
N SER A 86 -17.11 -6.07 9.55
CA SER A 86 -17.01 -7.21 8.61
C SER A 86 -16.02 -8.30 9.04
N VAL A 87 -15.34 -8.12 10.18
CA VAL A 87 -14.35 -9.09 10.69
C VAL A 87 -15.06 -10.23 11.41
N SER A 88 -14.93 -11.44 10.87
CA SER A 88 -15.36 -12.65 11.58
C SER A 88 -14.37 -12.97 12.72
N PRO A 89 -14.85 -13.43 13.89
CA PRO A 89 -13.97 -13.86 14.99
C PRO A 89 -12.97 -14.96 14.60
N ASN A 90 -13.30 -15.75 13.57
CA ASN A 90 -12.46 -16.83 13.03
C ASN A 90 -11.84 -16.46 11.67
N GLY A 91 -11.77 -15.17 11.34
CA GLY A 91 -11.21 -14.70 10.07
C GLY A 91 -9.74 -15.08 9.92
N ARG A 92 -9.32 -15.42 8.67
CA ARG A 92 -7.90 -15.62 8.36
C ARG A 92 -7.10 -14.37 8.73
N PRO A 93 -5.87 -14.53 9.27
CA PRO A 93 -4.95 -13.41 9.40
C PRO A 93 -4.84 -12.69 8.05
N ALA A 94 -5.12 -11.39 8.02
CA ALA A 94 -5.06 -10.62 6.79
C ALA A 94 -3.64 -10.51 6.24
N ALA A 95 -2.64 -10.79 7.05
CA ALA A 95 -1.22 -10.74 6.73
C ALA A 95 -0.73 -11.76 5.69
N ALA A 96 -1.52 -12.79 5.38
CA ALA A 96 -1.12 -13.78 4.37
C ALA A 96 -1.16 -13.17 2.96
N VAL A 97 0.00 -12.89 2.41
CA VAL A 97 0.19 -12.58 0.99
C VAL A 97 0.47 -13.89 0.28
N ASP A 98 -0.33 -14.23 -0.75
CA ASP A 98 -0.11 -15.46 -1.50
C ASP A 98 1.17 -15.41 -2.37
N GLU A 99 1.70 -16.57 -2.74
CA GLU A 99 2.96 -16.68 -3.48
C GLU A 99 2.91 -15.98 -4.86
N LYS A 100 1.76 -15.94 -5.51
CA LYS A 100 1.59 -15.22 -6.78
C LYS A 100 1.71 -13.72 -6.59
N LYS A 101 1.07 -13.17 -5.55
CA LYS A 101 1.15 -11.75 -5.20
C LYS A 101 2.59 -11.39 -4.81
N LYS A 102 3.27 -12.21 -4.01
CA LYS A 102 4.69 -11.99 -3.64
C LYS A 102 5.58 -11.88 -4.88
N ARG A 103 5.43 -12.79 -5.85
CA ARG A 103 6.19 -12.74 -7.12
C ARG A 103 5.90 -11.46 -7.90
N HIS A 104 4.65 -11.04 -7.99
CA HIS A 104 4.27 -9.80 -8.66
C HIS A 104 4.84 -8.57 -7.95
N MET A 105 4.79 -8.52 -6.64
CA MET A 105 5.40 -7.44 -5.85
C MET A 105 6.91 -7.39 -6.05
N ALA A 106 7.58 -8.54 -6.05
CA ALA A 106 9.01 -8.64 -6.31
C ALA A 106 9.40 -8.13 -7.70
N GLN A 107 8.62 -8.48 -8.72
CA GLN A 107 8.84 -8.01 -10.08
C GLN A 107 8.71 -6.49 -10.19
N ALA A 108 7.65 -5.93 -9.61
CA ALA A 108 7.42 -4.49 -9.59
C ALA A 108 8.51 -3.74 -8.81
N ALA A 109 8.91 -4.27 -7.65
CA ALA A 109 9.97 -3.72 -6.82
C ALA A 109 11.32 -3.72 -7.54
N SER A 110 11.66 -4.83 -8.18
CA SER A 110 12.90 -4.97 -8.95
C SER A 110 13.00 -3.95 -10.08
N TYR A 111 11.89 -3.74 -10.81
CA TYR A 111 11.82 -2.73 -11.86
C TYR A 111 11.91 -1.32 -11.29
N PHE A 112 11.25 -1.07 -10.16
CA PHE A 112 11.30 0.23 -9.48
C PHE A 112 12.71 0.58 -9.04
N VAL A 113 13.41 -0.34 -8.35
CA VAL A 113 14.77 -0.12 -7.82
C VAL A 113 15.78 0.15 -8.95
N ARG A 114 15.61 -0.41 -10.14
CA ARG A 114 16.48 -0.13 -11.30
C ARG A 114 16.55 1.33 -11.68
N ARG A 115 15.50 2.11 -11.38
CA ARG A 115 15.50 3.57 -11.60
C ARG A 115 16.42 4.32 -10.64
N TYR A 116 16.76 3.70 -9.49
CA TYR A 116 17.57 4.28 -8.43
C TYR A 116 18.94 3.59 -8.32
N ARG A 117 19.54 3.22 -9.44
CA ARG A 117 20.76 2.40 -9.57
C ARG A 117 21.95 2.81 -8.69
N ARG A 118 22.00 4.04 -8.22
CA ARG A 118 23.07 4.56 -7.37
C ARG A 118 22.77 4.45 -5.87
N SER A 119 21.61 3.94 -5.50
CA SER A 119 21.24 3.80 -4.10
C SER A 119 21.75 2.48 -3.55
N GLN A 120 22.46 2.53 -2.42
CA GLN A 120 22.89 1.36 -1.65
C GLN A 120 21.85 0.95 -0.59
N LYS A 121 20.64 1.49 -0.65
CA LYS A 121 19.58 1.17 0.29
C LYS A 121 19.16 -0.29 0.18
N ARG A 122 18.89 -0.89 1.31
CA ARG A 122 18.23 -2.19 1.40
C ARG A 122 16.77 -2.04 1.00
N PHE A 123 16.11 -3.13 0.66
CA PHE A 123 14.68 -3.13 0.40
C PHE A 123 14.00 -4.23 1.22
N ARG A 124 12.75 -3.98 1.59
CA ARG A 124 11.91 -4.91 2.31
C ARG A 124 10.48 -4.85 1.81
N PHE A 125 9.74 -5.93 2.06
CA PHE A 125 8.33 -6.05 1.75
C PHE A 125 7.53 -6.01 3.04
N ASP A 126 6.64 -5.04 3.15
CA ASP A 126 5.80 -4.86 4.32
C ASP A 126 4.35 -5.16 4.01
N VAL A 127 3.60 -5.52 5.03
CA VAL A 127 2.14 -5.59 5.00
C VAL A 127 1.58 -4.68 6.09
N ILE A 128 0.62 -3.84 5.74
CA ILE A 128 -0.12 -3.03 6.70
C ILE A 128 -1.58 -3.46 6.66
N GLU A 129 -2.09 -3.90 7.80
CA GLU A 129 -3.50 -4.17 8.01
C GLU A 129 -4.16 -2.95 8.63
N VAL A 130 -5.21 -2.44 8.01
CA VAL A 130 -5.96 -1.29 8.50
C VAL A 130 -7.39 -1.70 8.79
N TYR A 131 -7.83 -1.49 10.01
CA TYR A 131 -9.19 -1.69 10.45
C TYR A 131 -9.90 -0.35 10.54
N LEU A 132 -11.03 -0.25 9.87
CA LEU A 132 -11.80 0.98 9.71
C LEU A 132 -13.17 0.87 10.40
N SER A 133 -13.67 1.99 10.91
CA SER A 133 -15.07 2.12 11.30
C SER A 133 -15.99 2.11 10.08
N ASP A 134 -17.30 2.07 10.31
CA ASP A 134 -18.28 2.16 9.23
C ASP A 134 -18.22 3.51 8.49
N GLU A 135 -17.75 4.57 9.16
CA GLU A 135 -17.49 5.89 8.59
C GLU A 135 -16.10 6.04 7.96
N LEU A 136 -15.38 4.92 7.77
CA LEU A 136 -14.04 4.84 7.18
C LEU A 136 -12.94 5.57 7.97
N LYS A 137 -13.12 5.72 9.29
CA LYS A 137 -12.07 6.21 10.19
C LYS A 137 -11.19 5.06 10.66
N THR A 138 -9.91 5.28 10.78
CA THR A 138 -8.96 4.27 11.28
C THR A 138 -9.26 3.96 12.75
N VAL A 139 -9.56 2.70 13.04
CA VAL A 139 -9.74 2.17 14.40
C VAL A 139 -8.43 1.59 14.92
N SER A 140 -7.76 0.78 14.09
CA SER A 140 -6.45 0.22 14.41
C SER A 140 -5.65 -0.06 13.15
N LEU A 141 -4.34 -0.16 13.32
CA LEU A 141 -3.39 -0.46 12.26
C LEU A 141 -2.35 -1.43 12.79
N ASN A 142 -2.09 -2.50 12.05
CA ASN A 142 -1.04 -3.45 12.33
C ASN A 142 -0.01 -3.42 11.21
N HIS A 143 1.23 -3.04 11.52
CA HIS A 143 2.33 -2.97 10.57
C HIS A 143 3.25 -4.18 10.74
N ILE A 144 3.33 -5.00 9.73
CA ILE A 144 4.19 -6.18 9.66
C ILE A 144 5.38 -5.83 8.78
N GLU A 145 6.48 -5.45 9.41
CA GLU A 145 7.71 -5.14 8.72
C GLU A 145 8.36 -6.41 8.20
N ASN A 146 8.93 -6.34 7.01
CA ASN A 146 9.62 -7.47 6.37
C ASN A 146 8.77 -8.75 6.39
N ALA A 147 7.50 -8.61 6.02
CA ALA A 147 6.47 -9.65 6.11
C ALA A 147 6.83 -10.92 5.32
N PHE A 148 7.65 -10.78 4.28
CA PHE A 148 8.22 -11.89 3.52
C PHE A 148 9.54 -11.50 2.87
N THR A 149 10.36 -12.51 2.62
CA THR A 149 11.59 -12.41 1.85
C THR A 149 11.44 -13.21 0.55
N LEU A 150 12.16 -12.78 -0.47
CA LEU A 150 12.22 -13.55 -1.71
C LEU A 150 13.29 -14.62 -1.52
N ASN A 151 12.87 -15.87 -1.52
CA ASN A 151 13.82 -16.98 -1.66
C ASN A 151 14.46 -16.87 -3.06
N ARG A 152 15.76 -16.76 -3.11
CA ARG A 152 16.53 -16.82 -4.35
C ARG A 152 16.52 -18.23 -4.91
#